data_4f569b841abfe7c8d90d4341e45cffcb
#
_entry.id   4f569b841abfe7c8d90d4341e45cffcb
#
_cell.length_a   1.000
_cell.length_b   1.000
_cell.length_c   1.000
_cell.angle_alpha   90.00
_cell.angle_beta   90.00
_cell.angle_gamma   90.00
#
_symmetry.space_group_name_H-M   'P 1'
#
loop_
_entity.id
_entity.type
_entity.pdbx_description
1 polymer ?
#
loop_
_entity_poly.entity_id
_entity_poly.type
_entity_poly.pdbx_seq_one_letter_code
_entity_poly.pdbx_strand_id
1 'polypeptide(L)'
;MMNLRKLALLALLPGLVWASGPRVEMQTNLGKIVVELEAEKAPKTVANFLSYVDDGSYNNSLFHRVIPGFVAQAGGYNAGFNPLPTNSPVENESANGLSNRRGTLAMARMSDPNSATRQFYFNLNDNTSLDANVQPGYTVFGTVVSGLDVLEKIADEPTSVDPKLRASDVPTNPIVITKVTRLD
;
A
#
# COMPACT_ATOMS: atom_id res chain seq x y z
N MET A 1 25.89 -3.44 -66.69
CA MET A 1 25.06 -2.62 -65.78
C MET A 1 24.60 -3.52 -64.68
N MET A 2 25.17 -3.38 -63.50
CA MET A 2 24.97 -4.33 -62.37
C MET A 2 24.21 -3.56 -61.29
N ASN A 3 22.92 -3.92 -61.09
CA ASN A 3 22.04 -3.30 -60.07
C ASN A 3 22.33 -3.89 -58.71
N LEU A 4 23.00 -3.15 -57.81
CA LEU A 4 23.13 -3.46 -56.40
C LEU A 4 21.80 -3.18 -55.69
N ARG A 5 21.01 -4.21 -55.35
CA ARG A 5 19.87 -4.07 -54.43
C ARG A 5 20.41 -3.92 -53.02
N LYS A 6 20.25 -2.75 -52.43
CA LYS A 6 20.54 -2.48 -51.03
C LYS A 6 19.46 -3.17 -50.17
N LEU A 7 19.88 -4.28 -49.49
CA LEU A 7 19.05 -4.92 -48.45
C LEU A 7 19.11 -4.05 -47.21
N ALA A 8 18.01 -3.35 -46.89
CA ALA A 8 17.88 -2.64 -45.62
C ALA A 8 17.55 -3.65 -44.51
N LEU A 9 18.53 -3.89 -43.64
CA LEU A 9 18.35 -4.73 -42.45
C LEU A 9 17.60 -3.90 -41.40
N LEU A 10 16.33 -4.18 -41.22
CA LEU A 10 15.49 -3.55 -40.19
C LEU A 10 15.87 -4.22 -38.85
N ALA A 11 16.68 -3.55 -38.03
CA ALA A 11 17.00 -4.01 -36.69
C ALA A 11 15.76 -3.83 -35.79
N LEU A 12 15.08 -4.93 -35.46
CA LEU A 12 14.09 -4.95 -34.37
C LEU A 12 14.84 -4.71 -33.05
N LEU A 13 14.69 -3.53 -32.48
CA LEU A 13 15.07 -3.26 -31.10
C LEU A 13 14.10 -4.04 -30.19
N PRO A 14 14.60 -4.88 -29.27
CA PRO A 14 13.73 -5.48 -28.28
C PRO A 14 13.16 -4.35 -27.40
N GLY A 15 11.84 -4.19 -27.44
CA GLY A 15 11.13 -3.27 -26.55
C GLY A 15 11.44 -3.68 -25.10
N LEU A 16 11.96 -2.76 -24.27
CA LEU A 16 12.04 -2.95 -22.83
C LEU A 16 10.62 -3.15 -22.30
N VAL A 17 10.25 -4.38 -22.05
CA VAL A 17 9.06 -4.69 -21.23
C VAL A 17 9.45 -4.33 -19.80
N TRP A 18 9.01 -3.19 -19.31
CA TRP A 18 9.08 -2.87 -17.90
C TRP A 18 8.21 -3.90 -17.19
N ALA A 19 8.82 -4.77 -16.41
CA ALA A 19 8.08 -5.73 -15.61
C ALA A 19 7.25 -4.92 -14.59
N SER A 20 5.93 -4.98 -14.68
CA SER A 20 5.06 -4.43 -13.66
C SER A 20 5.35 -5.12 -12.33
N GLY A 21 5.35 -4.36 -11.23
CA GLY A 21 5.55 -4.91 -9.89
C GLY A 21 4.48 -5.94 -9.52
N PRO A 22 4.71 -6.73 -8.47
CA PRO A 22 3.70 -7.66 -7.96
C PRO A 22 2.41 -6.92 -7.63
N ARG A 23 1.26 -7.53 -7.94
CA ARG A 23 -0.04 -6.94 -7.62
C ARG A 23 -0.74 -7.73 -6.54
N VAL A 24 -1.52 -7.03 -5.72
CA VAL A 24 -2.41 -7.64 -4.73
C VAL A 24 -3.81 -7.07 -4.85
N GLU A 25 -4.82 -7.92 -4.68
CA GLU A 25 -6.21 -7.53 -4.53
C GLU A 25 -6.60 -7.58 -3.06
N MET A 26 -7.10 -6.46 -2.52
CA MET A 26 -7.74 -6.39 -1.21
C MET A 26 -9.24 -6.33 -1.40
N GLN A 27 -9.95 -7.34 -0.93
CA GLN A 27 -11.41 -7.36 -0.89
C GLN A 27 -11.87 -6.75 0.43
N THR A 28 -12.71 -5.74 0.38
CA THR A 28 -13.34 -5.13 1.55
C THR A 28 -14.85 -5.27 1.48
N ASN A 29 -15.54 -5.03 2.59
CA ASN A 29 -17.00 -4.95 2.58
C ASN A 29 -17.54 -3.72 1.81
N LEU A 30 -16.69 -2.78 1.39
CA LEU A 30 -17.06 -1.62 0.55
C LEU A 30 -16.66 -1.76 -0.92
N GLY A 31 -15.88 -2.81 -1.27
CA GLY A 31 -15.42 -3.08 -2.62
C GLY A 31 -13.99 -3.60 -2.69
N LYS A 32 -13.46 -3.69 -3.90
CA LYS A 32 -12.11 -4.22 -4.17
C LYS A 32 -11.13 -3.08 -4.46
N ILE A 33 -9.93 -3.22 -3.94
CA ILE A 33 -8.80 -2.32 -4.20
C ILE A 33 -7.66 -3.19 -4.75
N VAL A 34 -7.09 -2.80 -5.90
CA VAL A 34 -5.92 -3.46 -6.46
C VAL A 34 -4.72 -2.52 -6.36
N VAL A 35 -3.64 -3.02 -5.79
CA VAL A 35 -2.40 -2.28 -5.60
C VAL A 35 -1.28 -2.96 -6.38
N GLU A 36 -0.50 -2.17 -7.10
CA GLU A 36 0.78 -2.57 -7.67
C GLU A 36 1.89 -2.19 -6.68
N LEU A 37 2.77 -3.15 -6.36
CA LEU A 37 3.82 -2.99 -5.36
C LEU A 37 5.15 -2.61 -5.99
N GLU A 38 5.89 -1.73 -5.33
CA GLU A 38 7.16 -1.15 -5.79
C GLU A 38 8.36 -1.99 -5.29
N ALA A 39 8.43 -3.26 -5.74
CA ALA A 39 9.42 -4.22 -5.26
C ALA A 39 10.89 -3.81 -5.56
N GLU A 40 11.12 -3.01 -6.60
CA GLU A 40 12.47 -2.50 -6.91
C GLU A 40 12.88 -1.35 -5.98
N LYS A 41 11.93 -0.50 -5.58
CA LYS A 41 12.19 0.71 -4.77
C LYS A 41 12.03 0.49 -3.28
N ALA A 42 11.24 -0.50 -2.87
CA ALA A 42 11.01 -0.85 -1.47
C ALA A 42 11.04 -2.38 -1.26
N PRO A 43 12.15 -3.06 -1.62
CA PRO A 43 12.20 -4.53 -1.63
C PRO A 43 11.94 -5.17 -0.27
N LYS A 44 12.48 -4.62 0.81
CA LYS A 44 12.29 -5.15 2.17
C LYS A 44 10.85 -4.95 2.65
N THR A 45 10.30 -3.78 2.40
CA THR A 45 8.91 -3.44 2.76
C THR A 45 7.92 -4.29 1.98
N VAL A 46 8.11 -4.46 0.67
CA VAL A 46 7.26 -5.32 -0.17
C VAL A 46 7.35 -6.77 0.28
N ALA A 47 8.55 -7.30 0.56
CA ALA A 47 8.72 -8.67 1.06
C ALA A 47 8.01 -8.86 2.41
N ASN A 48 8.14 -7.91 3.35
CA ASN A 48 7.43 -7.92 4.62
C ASN A 48 5.90 -7.91 4.43
N PHE A 49 5.38 -7.00 3.60
CA PHE A 49 3.94 -6.92 3.32
C PHE A 49 3.41 -8.22 2.70
N LEU A 50 4.11 -8.75 1.69
CA LEU A 50 3.74 -10.00 1.02
C LEU A 50 3.78 -11.21 1.95
N SER A 51 4.64 -11.24 2.98
CA SER A 51 4.64 -12.34 3.96
C SER A 51 3.30 -12.42 4.70
N TYR A 52 2.68 -11.28 5.06
CA TYR A 52 1.34 -11.25 5.68
C TYR A 52 0.20 -11.51 4.69
N VAL A 53 0.41 -11.24 3.40
CA VAL A 53 -0.54 -11.60 2.34
C VAL A 53 -0.54 -13.11 2.14
N ASP A 54 0.65 -13.71 2.03
CA ASP A 54 0.85 -15.12 1.69
C ASP A 54 0.41 -16.04 2.84
N ASP A 55 0.58 -15.63 4.11
CA ASP A 55 0.09 -16.37 5.28
C ASP A 55 -1.40 -16.10 5.60
N GLY A 56 -2.04 -15.20 4.85
CA GLY A 56 -3.45 -14.84 4.99
C GLY A 56 -3.77 -14.01 6.24
N SER A 57 -2.77 -13.51 6.96
CA SER A 57 -2.97 -12.81 8.24
C SER A 57 -3.58 -11.41 8.12
N TYR A 58 -3.68 -10.86 6.90
CA TYR A 58 -4.47 -9.65 6.65
C TYR A 58 -5.97 -9.91 6.51
N ASN A 59 -6.39 -11.16 6.31
CA ASN A 59 -7.81 -11.49 6.21
C ASN A 59 -8.53 -11.18 7.52
N ASN A 60 -9.71 -10.58 7.43
CA ASN A 60 -10.53 -10.11 8.56
C ASN A 60 -9.87 -9.03 9.43
N SER A 61 -8.90 -8.29 8.88
CA SER A 61 -8.35 -7.09 9.52
C SER A 61 -9.20 -5.84 9.22
N LEU A 62 -9.03 -4.80 10.04
CA LEU A 62 -9.81 -3.57 9.98
C LEU A 62 -9.04 -2.40 9.39
N PHE A 63 -9.77 -1.49 8.75
CA PHE A 63 -9.41 -0.08 8.72
C PHE A 63 -9.81 0.51 10.09
N HIS A 64 -8.84 0.62 10.98
CA HIS A 64 -9.06 1.04 12.36
C HIS A 64 -8.89 2.55 12.60
N ARG A 65 -8.42 3.28 11.59
CA ARG A 65 -8.26 4.73 11.63
C ARG A 65 -8.43 5.32 10.22
N VAL A 66 -9.38 6.23 10.08
CA VAL A 66 -9.65 6.93 8.82
C VAL A 66 -9.79 8.41 9.09
N ILE A 67 -8.95 9.21 8.44
CA ILE A 67 -9.01 10.67 8.48
C ILE A 67 -9.28 11.15 7.06
N PRO A 68 -10.48 11.62 6.74
CA PRO A 68 -10.83 12.17 5.43
C PRO A 68 -9.82 13.23 4.98
N GLY A 69 -9.40 13.17 3.71
CA GLY A 69 -8.40 14.09 3.17
C GLY A 69 -6.96 13.88 3.67
N PHE A 70 -6.72 12.84 4.46
CA PHE A 70 -5.38 12.49 4.94
C PHE A 70 -5.06 11.01 4.65
N VAL A 71 -5.45 10.07 5.53
CA VAL A 71 -5.09 8.65 5.40
C VAL A 71 -6.22 7.70 5.81
N ALA A 72 -6.21 6.49 5.25
CA ALA A 72 -6.98 5.33 5.72
C ALA A 72 -6.02 4.23 6.15
N GLN A 73 -5.90 3.99 7.47
CA GLN A 73 -4.91 3.09 8.07
C GLN A 73 -5.54 1.75 8.47
N ALA A 74 -4.85 0.65 8.16
CA ALA A 74 -5.36 -0.72 8.31
C ALA A 74 -4.29 -1.73 8.74
N GLY A 75 -4.72 -2.98 8.90
CA GLY A 75 -3.85 -4.15 9.02
C GLY A 75 -3.37 -4.47 10.43
N GLY A 76 -3.63 -3.64 11.43
CA GLY A 76 -3.15 -3.83 12.81
C GLY A 76 -4.09 -4.58 13.74
N TYR A 77 -5.38 -4.60 13.44
CA TYR A 77 -6.42 -5.11 14.34
C TYR A 77 -7.43 -5.97 13.60
N ASN A 78 -7.99 -6.94 14.29
CA ASN A 78 -9.14 -7.72 13.79
C ASN A 78 -10.47 -7.01 14.07
N ALA A 79 -11.59 -7.59 13.59
CA ALA A 79 -12.93 -7.04 13.75
C ALA A 79 -13.37 -6.86 15.23
N GLY A 80 -12.71 -7.51 16.18
CA GLY A 80 -12.95 -7.33 17.62
C GLY A 80 -12.05 -6.26 18.25
N PHE A 81 -11.30 -5.50 17.47
CA PHE A 81 -10.29 -4.53 17.90
C PHE A 81 -9.13 -5.14 18.71
N ASN A 82 -8.88 -6.44 18.55
CA ASN A 82 -7.70 -7.06 19.14
C ASN A 82 -6.50 -6.85 18.20
N PRO A 83 -5.32 -6.50 18.75
CA PRO A 83 -4.12 -6.40 17.93
C PRO A 83 -3.76 -7.76 17.32
N LEU A 84 -3.32 -7.73 16.06
CA LEU A 84 -2.89 -8.91 15.34
C LEU A 84 -1.39 -9.15 15.55
N PRO A 85 -0.92 -10.42 15.55
CA PRO A 85 0.50 -10.75 15.69
C PRO A 85 1.36 -10.04 14.62
N THR A 86 2.58 -9.67 15.00
CA THR A 86 3.54 -9.00 14.12
C THR A 86 4.80 -9.83 13.94
N ASN A 87 5.37 -9.80 12.74
CA ASN A 87 6.73 -10.25 12.47
C ASN A 87 7.76 -9.22 12.99
N SER A 88 9.03 -9.50 12.84
CA SER A 88 10.09 -8.52 13.14
C SER A 88 9.90 -7.24 12.35
N PRO A 89 10.26 -6.08 12.92
CA PRO A 89 10.21 -4.81 12.20
C PRO A 89 11.07 -4.81 10.93
N VAL A 90 10.65 -4.02 9.95
CA VAL A 90 11.37 -3.82 8.69
C VAL A 90 12.11 -2.47 8.69
N GLU A 91 13.29 -2.46 8.07
CA GLU A 91 14.07 -1.24 7.87
C GLU A 91 13.28 -0.20 7.06
N ASN A 92 13.44 1.06 7.41
CA ASN A 92 12.81 2.17 6.71
C ASN A 92 13.45 2.40 5.34
N GLU A 93 12.65 2.31 4.29
CA GLU A 93 13.05 2.55 2.91
C GLU A 93 12.44 3.84 2.34
N SER A 94 12.09 4.82 3.18
CA SER A 94 11.40 6.04 2.73
C SER A 94 12.24 6.94 1.82
N ALA A 95 13.57 6.78 1.81
CA ALA A 95 14.47 7.51 0.91
C ALA A 95 14.53 6.91 -0.51
N ASN A 96 13.48 6.22 -0.95
CA ASN A 96 13.42 5.48 -2.22
C ASN A 96 12.94 6.32 -3.43
N GLY A 97 12.75 7.62 -3.23
CA GLY A 97 12.28 8.55 -4.29
C GLY A 97 10.78 8.50 -4.57
N LEU A 98 10.00 7.69 -3.82
CA LEU A 98 8.54 7.70 -3.87
C LEU A 98 7.98 8.74 -2.90
N SER A 99 6.83 9.29 -3.23
CA SER A 99 6.15 10.32 -2.44
C SER A 99 4.78 9.83 -1.97
N ASN A 100 4.37 10.26 -0.77
CA ASN A 100 3.06 10.00 -0.18
C ASN A 100 1.96 10.80 -0.89
N ARG A 101 1.69 10.47 -2.15
CA ARG A 101 0.64 11.09 -2.96
C ARG A 101 -0.66 10.32 -2.84
N ARG A 102 -1.77 10.98 -3.16
CA ARG A 102 -3.10 10.35 -3.20
C ARG A 102 -3.07 9.05 -4.01
N GLY A 103 -3.62 7.99 -3.43
CA GLY A 103 -3.67 6.65 -4.02
C GLY A 103 -2.41 5.80 -3.81
N THR A 104 -1.39 6.30 -3.10
CA THR A 104 -0.24 5.46 -2.72
C THR A 104 -0.48 4.71 -1.42
N LEU A 105 0.24 3.60 -1.26
CA LEU A 105 0.26 2.73 -0.08
C LEU A 105 1.60 2.90 0.64
N ALA A 106 1.57 3.15 1.95
CA ALA A 106 2.76 3.35 2.76
C ALA A 106 2.68 2.62 4.11
N MET A 107 3.84 2.35 4.72
CA MET A 107 3.93 1.68 6.03
C MET A 107 3.69 2.67 7.17
N ALA A 108 2.78 2.30 8.06
CA ALA A 108 2.67 2.95 9.35
C ALA A 108 3.82 2.47 10.28
N ARG A 109 4.28 3.35 11.16
CA ARG A 109 5.36 3.11 12.12
C ARG A 109 5.19 3.91 13.40
N MET A 110 5.96 3.58 14.41
CA MET A 110 6.11 4.37 15.63
C MET A 110 7.15 5.50 15.43
N SER A 111 7.62 6.09 16.52
CA SER A 111 8.67 7.13 16.50
C SER A 111 10.01 6.63 15.96
N ASP A 112 10.37 5.37 16.24
CA ASP A 112 11.53 4.75 15.61
C ASP A 112 11.23 4.53 14.11
N PRO A 113 12.06 5.06 13.20
CA PRO A 113 11.89 4.87 11.76
C PRO A 113 11.84 3.40 11.34
N ASN A 114 12.56 2.52 12.02
CA ASN A 114 12.66 1.10 11.73
C ASN A 114 11.67 0.24 12.53
N SER A 115 10.56 0.81 12.98
CA SER A 115 9.55 0.11 13.79
C SER A 115 8.34 -0.40 13.01
N ALA A 116 8.31 -0.23 11.68
CA ALA A 116 7.22 -0.70 10.85
C ALA A 116 7.13 -2.23 10.87
N THR A 117 5.91 -2.77 11.04
CA THR A 117 5.68 -4.22 11.03
C THR A 117 4.62 -4.60 10.00
N ARG A 118 3.35 -4.54 10.35
CA ARG A 118 2.24 -4.96 9.49
C ARG A 118 1.25 -3.85 9.12
N GLN A 119 1.18 -2.76 9.90
CA GLN A 119 0.21 -1.71 9.63
C GLN A 119 0.64 -0.87 8.44
N PHE A 120 -0.33 -0.57 7.58
CA PHE A 120 -0.16 0.27 6.41
C PHE A 120 -1.28 1.29 6.32
N TYR A 121 -1.12 2.28 5.46
CA TYR A 121 -2.18 3.23 5.15
C TYR A 121 -2.19 3.58 3.67
N PHE A 122 -3.38 3.90 3.18
CA PHE A 122 -3.59 4.55 1.91
C PHE A 122 -3.58 6.06 2.10
N ASN A 123 -2.89 6.77 1.23
CA ASN A 123 -2.94 8.22 1.16
C ASN A 123 -4.24 8.65 0.45
N LEU A 124 -5.10 9.39 1.16
CA LEU A 124 -6.35 9.93 0.63
C LEU A 124 -6.16 11.32 -0.01
N ASN A 125 -4.97 11.91 0.15
CA ASN A 125 -4.55 13.18 -0.42
C ASN A 125 -3.04 13.15 -0.68
N ASP A 126 -2.50 14.22 -1.27
CA ASP A 126 -1.05 14.44 -1.39
C ASP A 126 -0.49 14.86 -0.03
N ASN A 127 0.12 13.91 0.68
CA ASN A 127 0.66 14.06 2.03
C ASN A 127 2.19 14.16 2.01
N THR A 128 2.74 15.09 1.23
CA THR A 128 4.20 15.23 1.03
C THR A 128 4.98 15.56 2.31
N SER A 129 4.30 15.99 3.37
CA SER A 129 4.90 16.15 4.71
C SER A 129 5.31 14.82 5.36
N LEU A 130 4.83 13.68 4.83
CA LEU A 130 5.18 12.33 5.28
C LEU A 130 6.40 11.77 4.52
N ASP A 131 6.90 12.47 3.53
CA ASP A 131 8.05 12.04 2.73
C ASP A 131 9.37 12.18 3.50
N ALA A 132 10.39 11.43 3.05
CA ALA A 132 11.75 11.53 3.56
C ALA A 132 12.41 12.81 3.06
N ASN A 133 12.41 13.85 3.88
CA ASN A 133 13.11 15.11 3.62
C ASN A 133 14.39 15.21 4.49
N VAL A 134 14.30 15.92 5.64
CA VAL A 134 15.40 16.05 6.62
C VAL A 134 15.41 14.89 7.61
N GLN A 135 14.25 14.26 7.84
CA GLN A 135 14.05 13.12 8.73
C GLN A 135 13.53 11.92 7.92
N PRO A 136 13.75 10.68 8.37
CA PRO A 136 13.13 9.51 7.75
C PRO A 136 11.61 9.66 7.69
N GLY A 137 11.05 9.53 6.50
CA GLY A 137 9.62 9.60 6.24
C GLY A 137 8.91 8.26 6.50
N TYR A 138 7.78 8.10 5.84
CA TYR A 138 7.01 6.86 5.80
C TYR A 138 7.24 6.20 4.44
N THR A 139 7.62 4.93 4.46
CA THR A 139 7.98 4.19 3.24
C THR A 139 6.76 3.95 2.36
N VAL A 140 6.69 4.65 1.24
CA VAL A 140 5.75 4.32 0.15
C VAL A 140 6.26 3.07 -0.56
N PHE A 141 5.38 2.08 -0.76
CA PHE A 141 5.75 0.79 -1.35
C PHE A 141 4.72 0.22 -2.34
N GLY A 142 3.69 1.00 -2.68
CA GLY A 142 2.70 0.60 -3.67
C GLY A 142 1.80 1.74 -4.12
N THR A 143 1.06 1.49 -5.21
CA THR A 143 0.13 2.44 -5.79
C THR A 143 -1.16 1.73 -6.19
N VAL A 144 -2.31 2.34 -5.89
CA VAL A 144 -3.63 1.82 -6.29
C VAL A 144 -3.78 1.94 -7.80
N VAL A 145 -4.00 0.80 -8.45
CA VAL A 145 -4.24 0.72 -9.90
C VAL A 145 -5.71 0.49 -10.24
N SER A 146 -6.52 0.10 -9.23
CA SER A 146 -7.99 -0.01 -9.35
C SER A 146 -8.63 0.11 -7.97
N GLY A 147 -9.83 0.70 -7.87
CA GLY A 147 -10.58 0.85 -6.63
C GLY A 147 -10.33 2.17 -5.89
N LEU A 148 -9.94 3.24 -6.57
CA LEU A 148 -9.88 4.58 -5.96
C LEU A 148 -11.25 5.04 -5.45
N ASP A 149 -12.34 4.67 -6.13
CA ASP A 149 -13.70 4.91 -5.69
C ASP A 149 -14.05 4.19 -4.38
N VAL A 150 -13.41 3.04 -4.13
CA VAL A 150 -13.56 2.32 -2.85
C VAL A 150 -12.83 3.07 -1.74
N LEU A 151 -11.65 3.64 -2.00
CA LEU A 151 -10.97 4.51 -1.03
C LEU A 151 -11.80 5.76 -0.70
N GLU A 152 -12.52 6.32 -1.67
CA GLU A 152 -13.44 7.44 -1.43
C GLU A 152 -14.58 7.02 -0.50
N LYS A 153 -15.21 5.86 -0.73
CA LYS A 153 -16.24 5.31 0.17
C LYS A 153 -15.70 5.07 1.59
N ILE A 154 -14.44 4.59 1.71
CA ILE A 154 -13.78 4.43 3.01
C ILE A 154 -13.58 5.79 3.69
N ALA A 155 -13.17 6.82 2.93
CA ALA A 155 -12.96 8.18 3.44
C ALA A 155 -14.25 8.87 3.88
N ASP A 156 -15.38 8.53 3.26
CA ASP A 156 -16.70 9.09 3.55
C ASP A 156 -17.39 8.43 4.77
N GLU A 157 -16.84 7.30 5.27
CA GLU A 157 -17.41 6.62 6.43
C GLU A 157 -17.29 7.50 7.69
N PRO A 158 -18.38 7.73 8.43
CA PRO A 158 -18.32 8.48 9.68
C PRO A 158 -17.39 7.84 10.70
N THR A 159 -16.63 8.67 11.40
CA THR A 159 -15.69 8.22 12.43
C THR A 159 -16.03 8.75 13.79
N SER A 160 -15.59 8.06 14.85
CA SER A 160 -15.78 8.44 16.24
C SER A 160 -14.59 8.01 17.11
N VAL A 161 -14.63 8.40 18.38
CA VAL A 161 -13.72 7.88 19.39
C VAL A 161 -14.14 6.46 19.77
N ASP A 162 -13.22 5.50 19.69
CA ASP A 162 -13.45 4.13 20.17
C ASP A 162 -12.77 3.93 21.54
N PRO A 163 -13.53 3.52 22.59
CA PRO A 163 -12.99 3.36 23.93
C PRO A 163 -12.07 2.13 24.09
N LYS A 164 -12.23 1.09 23.26
CA LYS A 164 -11.36 -0.09 23.31
C LYS A 164 -9.97 0.23 22.73
N LEU A 165 -9.94 0.90 21.58
CA LEU A 165 -8.69 1.34 20.96
C LEU A 165 -8.08 2.55 21.68
N ARG A 166 -8.87 3.30 22.47
CA ARG A 166 -8.52 4.61 23.03
C ARG A 166 -8.01 5.55 21.93
N ALA A 167 -8.64 5.50 20.79
CA ALA A 167 -8.26 6.22 19.59
C ALA A 167 -9.43 7.00 19.01
N SER A 168 -9.14 8.12 18.38
CA SER A 168 -10.04 8.88 17.53
C SER A 168 -10.02 8.34 16.10
N ASP A 169 -10.92 8.85 15.28
CA ASP A 169 -10.97 8.60 13.84
C ASP A 169 -11.22 7.12 13.46
N VAL A 170 -11.91 6.39 14.35
CA VAL A 170 -12.30 5.00 14.13
C VAL A 170 -13.63 4.97 13.37
N PRO A 171 -13.75 4.27 12.22
CA PRO A 171 -15.01 4.14 11.49
C PRO A 171 -16.14 3.59 12.38
N THR A 172 -17.29 4.27 12.38
CA THR A 172 -18.46 3.86 13.19
C THR A 172 -19.10 2.57 12.69
N ASN A 173 -19.08 2.36 11.37
CA ASN A 173 -19.37 1.06 10.76
C ASN A 173 -18.04 0.38 10.41
N PRO A 174 -17.76 -0.80 10.95
CA PRO A 174 -16.48 -1.47 10.71
C PRO A 174 -16.19 -1.70 9.22
N ILE A 175 -15.05 -1.20 8.76
CA ILE A 175 -14.56 -1.47 7.41
C ILE A 175 -13.57 -2.62 7.50
N VAL A 176 -13.96 -3.76 6.94
CA VAL A 176 -13.22 -5.02 7.05
C VAL A 176 -12.53 -5.36 5.74
N ILE A 177 -11.24 -5.67 5.79
CA ILE A 177 -10.51 -6.35 4.73
C ILE A 177 -10.83 -7.83 4.84
N THR A 178 -11.75 -8.33 4.02
CA THR A 178 -12.23 -9.71 4.10
C THR A 178 -11.21 -10.70 3.57
N LYS A 179 -10.42 -10.29 2.55
CA LYS A 179 -9.39 -11.12 1.93
C LYS A 179 -8.34 -10.27 1.24
N VAL A 180 -7.07 -10.70 1.30
CA VAL A 180 -5.98 -10.16 0.48
C VAL A 180 -5.33 -11.31 -0.28
N THR A 181 -5.15 -11.15 -1.60
CA THR A 181 -4.53 -12.16 -2.48
C THR A 181 -3.57 -11.52 -3.46
N ARG A 182 -2.47 -12.22 -3.77
CA ARG A 182 -1.61 -11.86 -4.90
C ARG A 182 -2.37 -12.08 -6.20
N LEU A 183 -2.11 -11.21 -7.16
CA LEU A 183 -2.52 -11.38 -8.55
C LEU A 183 -1.25 -11.73 -9.34
N ASP A 184 -1.34 -12.80 -10.13
CA ASP A 184 -0.27 -13.25 -11.02
C ASP A 184 -0.14 -12.32 -12.25
#